data_53d4d722a7a376ca0a3446182b5bd6df
#
_entry.id   53d4d722a7a376ca0a3446182b5bd6df
#
_cell.length_a   1.000
_cell.length_b   1.000
_cell.length_c   1.000
_cell.angle_alpha   90.00
_cell.angle_beta   90.00
_cell.angle_gamma   90.00
#
_symmetry.space_group_name_H-M   'P 1'
#
loop_
_entity.id
_entity.type
_entity.pdbx_description
1 polymer ?
#
loop_
_entity_poly.entity_id
_entity_poly.type
_entity_poly.pdbx_seq_one_letter_code
_entity_poly.pdbx_strand_id
1 'polypeptide(L)'
;GTSELNRAVEEIAQERGPSNKHGRHAKMYYATQTGVNPPTVVLFVNDADLFDRNYQQYLINRMRDTVAFSEVPIRLFVRGKDKMTAEQRKDLKAGSNF
;
A
#
# COMPACT_ATOMS: atom_id res chain seq x y z
N GLY A 1 -1.49 -6.11 -13.31
CA GLY A 1 -2.70 -5.38 -13.01
C GLY A 1 -2.87 -5.14 -11.52
N THR A 2 -3.99 -4.55 -11.17
CA THR A 2 -4.27 -4.17 -9.78
C THR A 2 -4.33 -5.38 -8.85
N SER A 3 -4.88 -6.49 -9.32
CA SER A 3 -4.97 -7.71 -8.50
C SER A 3 -3.60 -8.25 -8.13
N GLU A 4 -2.67 -8.23 -9.07
CA GLU A 4 -1.31 -8.70 -8.81
C GLU A 4 -0.60 -7.79 -7.82
N LEU A 5 -0.79 -6.48 -7.99
CA LEU A 5 -0.21 -5.50 -7.09
C LEU A 5 -0.71 -5.68 -5.67
N ASN A 6 -2.02 -5.84 -5.50
CA ASN A 6 -2.61 -6.01 -4.17
C ASN A 6 -2.17 -7.30 -3.51
N ARG A 7 -2.06 -8.38 -4.29
CA ARG A 7 -1.56 -9.64 -3.77
C ARG A 7 -0.12 -9.50 -3.29
N ALA A 8 0.73 -8.82 -4.07
CA ALA A 8 2.12 -8.61 -3.70
C ALA A 8 2.23 -7.80 -2.40
N VAL A 9 1.47 -6.71 -2.31
CA VAL A 9 1.49 -5.87 -1.11
C VAL A 9 1.00 -6.65 0.11
N GLU A 10 -0.05 -7.45 -0.06
CA GLU A 10 -0.56 -8.29 1.03
C GLU A 10 0.48 -9.28 1.53
N GLU A 11 1.18 -9.95 0.61
CA GLU A 11 2.22 -10.89 0.97
C GLU A 11 3.38 -10.21 1.72
N ILE A 12 3.78 -9.03 1.25
CA ILE A 12 4.83 -8.26 1.89
C ILE A 12 4.42 -7.89 3.32
N ALA A 13 3.18 -7.45 3.49
CA ALA A 13 2.66 -7.06 4.80
C ALA A 13 2.57 -8.25 5.76
N GLN A 14 2.30 -9.43 5.25
CA GLN A 14 2.27 -10.65 6.08
C GLN A 14 3.66 -11.04 6.55
N GLU A 15 4.67 -10.81 5.74
CA GLU A 15 6.05 -11.08 6.13
C GLU A 15 6.53 -10.13 7.22
N ARG A 16 6.21 -8.86 7.07
CA ARG A 16 6.58 -7.82 8.02
C ARG A 16 5.62 -6.65 7.89
N GLY A 17 4.80 -6.46 8.89
CA GLY A 17 3.89 -5.33 8.93
C GLY A 17 4.54 -4.08 9.51
N PRO A 18 3.90 -2.92 9.38
CA PRO A 18 4.39 -1.70 10.01
C PRO A 18 4.29 -1.80 11.52
N SER A 19 5.13 -1.04 12.21
CA SER A 19 5.14 -1.01 13.67
C SER A 19 3.86 -0.38 14.19
N ASN A 20 3.32 -0.95 15.27
CA ASN A 20 2.18 -0.34 15.97
C ASN A 20 2.65 0.91 16.70
N LYS A 21 1.86 1.97 16.62
CA LYS A 21 2.14 3.22 17.30
C LYS A 21 0.92 3.68 18.08
N HIS A 22 1.15 4.14 19.29
CA HIS A 22 0.08 4.70 20.13
C HIS A 22 -1.09 3.75 20.35
N GLY A 23 -0.79 2.45 20.42
CA GLY A 23 -1.83 1.43 20.63
C GLY A 23 -2.70 1.17 19.42
N ARG A 24 -2.37 1.75 18.27
CA ARG A 24 -3.15 1.56 17.05
C ARG A 24 -2.46 0.58 16.12
N HIS A 25 -3.27 -0.25 15.46
CA HIS A 25 -2.78 -1.20 14.47
C HIS A 25 -2.87 -0.63 13.08
N ALA A 26 -1.78 -0.74 12.33
CA ALA A 26 -1.77 -0.34 10.95
C ALA A 26 -2.57 -1.31 10.10
N LYS A 27 -3.37 -0.78 9.20
CA LYS A 27 -4.17 -1.60 8.28
C LYS A 27 -4.08 -1.03 6.88
N MET A 28 -3.73 -1.88 5.93
CA MET A 28 -3.70 -1.54 4.52
C MET A 28 -5.00 -1.99 3.87
N TYR A 29 -5.64 -1.09 3.15
CA TYR A 29 -6.91 -1.39 2.51
C TYR A 29 -6.71 -1.93 1.10
N TYR A 30 -6.01 -1.19 0.27
CA TYR A 30 -5.67 -1.66 -1.07
C TYR A 30 -4.65 -0.71 -1.70
N ALA A 31 -4.06 -1.17 -2.80
CA ALA A 31 -3.11 -0.37 -3.58
C ALA A 31 -3.60 -0.23 -5.01
N THR A 32 -3.26 0.88 -5.63
CA THR A 32 -3.57 1.10 -7.04
C THR A 32 -2.36 1.74 -7.71
N GLN A 33 -2.15 1.41 -8.97
CA GLN A 33 -1.09 2.01 -9.77
C GLN A 33 -1.67 3.16 -10.57
N THR A 34 -1.16 4.37 -10.34
CA THR A 34 -1.65 5.58 -11.00
C THR A 34 -0.75 6.07 -12.11
N GLY A 35 0.43 5.48 -12.25
CA GLY A 35 1.37 5.83 -13.30
C GLY A 35 2.27 4.66 -13.64
N VAL A 36 2.76 4.63 -14.86
CA VAL A 36 3.60 3.52 -15.35
C VAL A 36 5.04 3.95 -15.64
N ASN A 37 5.29 5.23 -15.80
CA ASN A 37 6.62 5.72 -16.19
C ASN A 37 6.92 7.04 -15.47
N PRO A 38 7.46 6.98 -14.26
CA PRO A 38 7.83 5.78 -13.48
C PRO A 38 6.60 5.08 -12.89
N PRO A 39 6.74 3.82 -12.49
CA PRO A 39 5.66 3.13 -11.77
C PRO A 39 5.30 3.91 -10.50
N THR A 40 4.05 4.28 -10.39
CA THR A 40 3.55 5.08 -9.27
C THR A 40 2.41 4.33 -8.61
N VAL A 41 2.56 4.08 -7.32
CA VAL A 41 1.61 3.28 -6.53
C VAL A 41 1.06 4.15 -5.41
N VAL A 42 -0.25 4.12 -5.24
CA VAL A 42 -0.91 4.75 -4.10
C VAL A 42 -1.45 3.63 -3.22
N LEU A 43 -1.06 3.65 -1.95
CA LEU A 43 -1.49 2.69 -0.96
C LEU A 43 -2.47 3.38 -0.01
N PHE A 44 -3.69 2.86 0.08
CA PHE A 44 -4.71 3.39 0.97
C PHE A 44 -4.71 2.61 2.28
N VAL A 45 -4.61 3.34 3.37
CA VAL A 45 -4.43 2.78 4.71
C VAL A 45 -5.39 3.43 5.69
N ASN A 46 -5.51 2.85 6.88
CA ASN A 46 -6.35 3.44 7.93
C ASN A 46 -5.77 4.73 8.48
N ASP A 47 -4.45 4.81 8.60
CA ASP A 47 -3.78 5.98 9.16
C ASP A 47 -2.37 6.05 8.58
N ALA A 48 -2.11 7.07 7.78
CA ALA A 48 -0.84 7.23 7.10
C ALA A 48 0.33 7.39 8.09
N ASP A 49 0.07 7.94 9.28
CA ASP A 49 1.11 8.12 10.29
C ASP A 49 1.70 6.80 10.80
N LEU A 50 0.98 5.70 10.62
CA LEU A 50 1.46 4.38 11.01
C LEU A 50 2.42 3.77 10.00
N PHE A 51 2.59 4.41 8.85
CA PHE A 51 3.44 3.94 7.77
C PHE A 51 4.60 4.92 7.59
N ASP A 52 5.62 4.77 8.42
CA ASP A 52 6.75 5.69 8.39
C ASP A 52 7.62 5.48 7.14
N ARG A 53 8.59 6.37 6.97
CA ARG A 53 9.46 6.35 5.81
C ARG A 53 10.25 5.04 5.69
N ASN A 54 10.70 4.50 6.80
CA ASN A 54 11.45 3.25 6.79
C ASN A 54 10.59 2.09 6.27
N TYR A 55 9.35 2.02 6.73
CA TYR A 55 8.45 0.97 6.26
C TYR A 55 8.08 1.16 4.79
N GLN A 56 7.87 2.42 4.37
CA GLN A 56 7.61 2.70 2.97
C GLN A 56 8.77 2.27 2.08
N GLN A 57 9.99 2.50 2.52
CA GLN A 57 11.17 2.08 1.76
C GLN A 57 11.25 0.56 1.71
N TYR A 58 10.92 -0.12 2.80
CA TYR A 58 10.84 -1.58 2.82
C TYR A 58 9.82 -2.08 1.79
N LEU A 59 8.64 -1.47 1.73
CA LEU A 59 7.62 -1.84 0.75
C LEU A 59 8.13 -1.67 -0.68
N ILE A 60 8.80 -0.56 -0.96
CA ILE A 60 9.35 -0.29 -2.29
C ILE A 60 10.36 -1.38 -2.66
N ASN A 61 11.28 -1.70 -1.75
CA ASN A 61 12.31 -2.69 -2.01
C ASN A 61 11.70 -4.06 -2.27
N ARG A 62 10.71 -4.44 -1.49
CA ARG A 62 10.03 -5.73 -1.67
C ARG A 62 9.20 -5.77 -2.94
N MET A 63 8.57 -4.66 -3.32
CA MET A 63 7.80 -4.62 -4.57
C MET A 63 8.70 -4.81 -5.78
N ARG A 64 9.94 -4.34 -5.73
CA ARG A 64 10.89 -4.59 -6.81
C ARG A 64 11.18 -6.06 -6.99
N ASP A 65 11.14 -6.82 -5.89
CA ASP A 65 11.43 -8.25 -5.94
C ASP A 65 10.24 -9.08 -6.39
N THR A 66 9.02 -8.59 -6.19
CA THR A 66 7.81 -9.40 -6.34
C THR A 66 6.95 -9.04 -7.55
N VAL A 67 7.12 -7.86 -8.12
CA VAL A 67 6.40 -7.43 -9.31
C VAL A 67 7.39 -6.91 -10.35
N ALA A 68 6.90 -6.66 -11.56
CA ALA A 68 7.78 -6.33 -12.70
C ALA A 68 8.26 -4.86 -12.68
N PHE A 69 8.78 -4.40 -11.55
CA PHE A 69 9.29 -3.05 -11.40
C PHE A 69 10.80 -3.03 -11.10
N SER A 70 11.49 -4.13 -11.36
CA SER A 70 12.85 -4.34 -10.85
C SER A 70 13.89 -3.35 -11.36
N GLU A 71 13.68 -2.78 -12.53
CA GLU A 71 14.71 -1.98 -13.20
C GLU A 71 14.48 -0.48 -13.11
N VAL A 72 13.41 -0.03 -12.44
CA VAL A 72 13.05 1.38 -12.43
C VAL A 72 12.68 1.83 -11.01
N PRO A 73 12.85 3.12 -10.69
CA PRO A 73 12.41 3.64 -9.42
C PRO A 73 10.89 3.54 -9.29
N ILE A 74 10.43 3.14 -8.12
CA ILE A 74 9.00 3.10 -7.79
C ILE A 74 8.68 4.31 -6.95
N ARG A 75 7.59 5.01 -7.28
CA ARG A 75 7.08 6.09 -6.46
C ARG A 75 5.91 5.55 -5.64
N LEU A 76 6.00 5.69 -4.34
CA LEU A 76 4.97 5.20 -3.43
C LEU A 76 4.38 6.36 -2.64
N PHE A 77 3.07 6.47 -2.66
CA PHE A 77 2.33 7.44 -1.86
C PHE A 77 1.39 6.69 -0.95
N VAL A 78 1.42 7.02 0.34
CA VAL A 78 0.52 6.43 1.33
C VAL A 78 -0.55 7.47 1.67
N ARG A 79 -1.81 7.07 1.58
CA ARG A 79 -2.94 7.96 1.83
C ARG A 79 -3.85 7.37 2.88
N GLY A 80 -4.21 8.18 3.85
CA GLY A 80 -5.14 7.77 4.88
C GLY A 80 -6.58 7.68 4.36
N LYS A 81 -7.45 7.12 5.19
CA LYS A 81 -8.85 6.92 4.87
C LYS A 81 -9.56 8.24 4.51
N ASP A 82 -9.14 9.34 5.13
CA ASP A 82 -9.71 10.66 4.89
C ASP A 82 -9.46 11.17 3.46
N LYS A 83 -8.51 10.59 2.75
CA LYS A 83 -8.20 10.95 1.37
C LYS A 83 -8.90 10.07 0.35
N MET A 84 -9.73 9.14 0.80
CA MET A 84 -10.47 8.25 -0.07
C MET A 84 -11.78 8.90 -0.50
N THR A 85 -12.21 8.62 -1.73
CA THR A 85 -13.52 9.05 -2.21
C THR A 85 -14.62 8.24 -1.52
N ALA A 86 -15.87 8.72 -1.62
CA ALA A 86 -17.00 8.00 -1.07
C ALA A 86 -17.13 6.60 -1.70
N GLU A 87 -16.88 6.50 -3.00
CA GLU A 87 -16.94 5.23 -3.71
C GLU A 87 -15.88 4.25 -3.20
N GLN A 88 -14.65 4.74 -2.99
CA GLN A 88 -13.59 3.91 -2.46
C GLN A 88 -13.91 3.41 -1.05
N ARG A 89 -14.56 4.24 -0.24
CA ARG A 89 -14.97 3.83 1.10
C ARG A 89 -16.05 2.77 1.07
N LYS A 90 -16.93 2.81 0.08
CA LYS A 90 -17.95 1.77 -0.09
C LYS A 90 -17.31 0.42 -0.39
N ASP A 91 -16.29 0.41 -1.22
CA ASP A 91 -15.57 -0.81 -1.55
C ASP A 91 -14.96 -1.46 -0.31
N LEU A 92 -14.50 -0.64 0.63
CA LEU A 92 -13.99 -1.17 1.90
C LEU A 92 -15.07 -1.88 2.69
N LYS A 93 -16.28 -1.33 2.70
CA LYS A 93 -17.41 -1.95 3.41
C LYS A 93 -17.80 -3.28 2.79
N ALA A 94 -17.50 -3.48 1.51
CA ALA A 94 -17.75 -4.74 0.85
C ALA A 94 -16.72 -5.82 1.19
N GLY A 95 -15.81 -5.53 2.10
CA GLY A 95 -14.85 -6.52 2.59
C GLY A 95 -13.53 -6.58 1.86
N SER A 96 -13.25 -5.62 1.01
CA SER A 96 -12.00 -5.59 0.25
C SER A 96 -10.90 -4.97 1.08
N ASN A 97 -10.19 -5.76 1.87
CA ASN A 97 -9.02 -5.28 2.57
C ASN A 97 -8.00 -6.40 2.72
N PHE A 98 -6.82 -6.02 3.10
CA PHE A 98 -5.71 -6.96 3.30
C PHE A 98 -5.78 -7.65 4.64
#